data_45f1a60c33a58426bc3384dd90cbefe0
#
_entry.id   45f1a60c33a58426bc3384dd90cbefe0
#
_cell.length_a   1.000
_cell.length_b   1.000
_cell.length_c   1.000
_cell.angle_alpha   90.00
_cell.angle_beta   90.00
_cell.angle_gamma   90.00
#
_symmetry.space_group_name_H-M   'P 1'
#
loop_
_entity.id
_entity.type
_entity.pdbx_description
1 polymer ?
#
loop_
_entity_poly.entity_id
_entity_poly.type
_entity_poly.pdbx_seq_one_letter_code
_entity_poly.pdbx_strand_id
1 'polypeptide(L)'
;MNPAEWIEGYRRAWEERDPEAAAALFTEDASYRSSPFREPPNLGHEGVVAYWTGATSSQEDVQVEMGEPLVDGNHAAVEWWTRMRNEGEEITLVGCLLLRFAPDGRCEDLREYWNFESGLLPPHEGWGSWRRR
;
A
#
# COMPACT_ATOMS: atom_id res chain seq x y z
N MET A 1 -7.78 -11.94 -10.73
CA MET A 1 -6.99 -11.67 -9.50
C MET A 1 -7.97 -11.41 -8.36
N ASN A 2 -7.77 -12.05 -7.22
CA ASN A 2 -8.59 -11.82 -6.04
C ASN A 2 -7.92 -10.82 -5.09
N PRO A 3 -8.62 -10.31 -4.06
CA PRO A 3 -8.03 -9.32 -3.15
C PRO A 3 -6.74 -9.79 -2.47
N ALA A 4 -6.64 -11.07 -2.07
CA ALA A 4 -5.43 -11.58 -1.43
C ALA A 4 -4.23 -11.55 -2.37
N GLU A 5 -4.43 -11.90 -3.63
CA GLU A 5 -3.38 -11.83 -4.66
C GLU A 5 -2.97 -10.39 -4.93
N TRP A 6 -3.94 -9.47 -4.97
CA TRP A 6 -3.66 -8.05 -5.16
C TRP A 6 -2.80 -7.50 -4.03
N ILE A 7 -3.19 -7.81 -2.78
CA ILE A 7 -2.48 -7.35 -1.58
C ILE A 7 -1.05 -7.87 -1.56
N GLU A 8 -0.85 -9.15 -1.90
CA GLU A 8 0.49 -9.73 -1.98
C GLU A 8 1.32 -9.07 -3.08
N GLY A 9 0.71 -8.77 -4.22
CA GLY A 9 1.37 -8.04 -5.30
C GLY A 9 1.80 -6.65 -4.88
N TYR A 10 0.96 -5.94 -4.13
CA TYR A 10 1.27 -4.61 -3.60
C TYR A 10 2.45 -4.67 -2.62
N ARG A 11 2.41 -5.64 -1.69
CA ARG A 11 3.49 -5.86 -0.74
C ARG A 11 4.83 -6.07 -1.45
N ARG A 12 4.84 -6.96 -2.42
CA ARG A 12 6.05 -7.30 -3.18
C ARG A 12 6.55 -6.11 -4.00
N ALA A 13 5.65 -5.40 -4.66
CA ALA A 13 6.02 -4.22 -5.44
C ALA A 13 6.69 -3.16 -4.56
N TRP A 14 6.21 -2.98 -3.34
CA TRP A 14 6.81 -2.03 -2.41
C TRP A 14 8.19 -2.50 -1.94
N GLU A 15 8.31 -3.76 -1.51
CA GLU A 15 9.60 -4.29 -1.06
C GLU A 15 10.66 -4.25 -2.16
N GLU A 16 10.25 -4.50 -3.40
CA GLU A 16 11.14 -4.45 -4.56
C GLU A 16 11.30 -3.03 -5.12
N ARG A 17 10.55 -2.08 -4.63
CA ARG A 17 10.55 -0.69 -5.11
C ARG A 17 10.35 -0.65 -6.62
N ASP A 18 9.28 -1.30 -7.09
CA ASP A 18 8.99 -1.52 -8.50
C ASP A 18 7.73 -0.75 -8.91
N PRO A 19 7.89 0.49 -9.46
CA PRO A 19 6.74 1.30 -9.86
C PRO A 19 5.87 0.66 -10.94
N GLU A 20 6.49 -0.07 -11.87
CA GLU A 20 5.74 -0.72 -12.95
C GLU A 20 4.89 -1.87 -12.43
N ALA A 21 5.43 -2.66 -11.50
CA ALA A 21 4.67 -3.73 -10.84
C ALA A 21 3.51 -3.16 -10.04
N ALA A 22 3.73 -2.04 -9.35
CA ALA A 22 2.66 -1.35 -8.64
C ALA A 22 1.57 -0.88 -9.60
N ALA A 23 1.94 -0.21 -10.69
CA ALA A 23 0.99 0.30 -11.67
C ALA A 23 0.15 -0.82 -12.31
N ALA A 24 0.74 -2.00 -12.50
CA ALA A 24 0.02 -3.14 -13.08
C ALA A 24 -1.15 -3.63 -12.20
N LEU A 25 -1.18 -3.25 -10.92
CA LEU A 25 -2.26 -3.60 -10.00
C LEU A 25 -3.48 -2.69 -10.13
N PHE A 26 -3.40 -1.65 -10.95
CA PHE A 26 -4.44 -0.63 -11.08
C PHE A 26 -5.04 -0.64 -12.48
N THR A 27 -6.30 -0.19 -12.58
CA THR A 27 -6.91 0.05 -13.88
C THR A 27 -6.29 1.27 -14.54
N GLU A 28 -6.46 1.41 -15.85
CA GLU A 28 -5.85 2.50 -16.60
C GLU A 28 -6.37 3.89 -16.18
N ASP A 29 -7.57 3.95 -15.63
CA ASP A 29 -8.21 5.18 -15.17
C ASP A 29 -8.30 5.27 -13.64
N ALA A 30 -7.50 4.48 -12.93
CA ALA A 30 -7.56 4.39 -11.47
C ALA A 30 -7.27 5.73 -10.79
N SER A 31 -7.85 5.92 -9.62
CA SER A 31 -7.57 7.03 -8.73
C SER A 31 -6.78 6.50 -7.52
N TYR A 32 -5.61 7.05 -7.28
CA TYR A 32 -4.73 6.65 -6.19
C TYR A 32 -4.43 7.86 -5.31
N ARG A 33 -5.01 7.86 -4.11
CA ARG A 33 -4.79 8.91 -3.12
C ARG A 33 -3.86 8.37 -2.03
N SER A 34 -2.58 8.70 -2.13
CA SER A 34 -1.51 8.17 -1.29
C SER A 34 -1.49 8.73 0.13
N SER A 35 -2.28 9.77 0.40
CA SER A 35 -2.53 10.29 1.74
C SER A 35 -3.85 11.03 1.74
N PRO A 36 -4.48 11.25 2.93
CA PRO A 36 -5.78 11.92 2.95
C PRO A 36 -5.73 13.37 2.43
N PHE A 37 -4.56 14.00 2.47
CA PHE A 37 -4.40 15.38 2.02
C PHE A 37 -3.94 15.52 0.58
N ARG A 38 -3.75 14.39 -0.11
CA ARG A 38 -3.29 14.41 -1.51
C ARG A 38 -4.42 14.89 -2.43
N GLU A 39 -4.25 16.08 -3.01
CA GLU A 39 -5.23 16.67 -3.91
C GLU A 39 -4.50 17.39 -5.03
N PRO A 40 -4.71 17.08 -6.32
CA PRO A 40 -5.56 15.96 -6.78
C PRO A 40 -4.92 14.60 -6.54
N PRO A 41 -5.67 13.51 -6.64
CA PRO A 41 -5.08 12.17 -6.54
C PRO A 41 -4.17 11.88 -7.74
N ASN A 42 -3.31 10.87 -7.59
CA ASN A 42 -2.55 10.34 -8.72
C ASN A 42 -3.51 9.59 -9.63
N LEU A 43 -3.46 9.84 -10.94
CA LEU A 43 -4.41 9.27 -11.89
C LEU A 43 -3.75 8.30 -12.85
N GLY A 44 -4.35 7.10 -13.01
CA GLY A 44 -3.96 6.09 -13.97
C GLY A 44 -2.59 5.51 -13.72
N HIS A 45 -2.13 4.69 -14.67
CA HIS A 45 -0.82 4.05 -14.58
C HIS A 45 0.30 5.07 -14.51
N GLU A 46 0.24 6.13 -15.31
CA GLU A 46 1.26 7.19 -15.29
C GLU A 46 1.36 7.84 -13.92
N GLY A 47 0.22 8.14 -13.30
CA GLY A 47 0.20 8.75 -11.97
C GLY A 47 0.76 7.83 -10.89
N VAL A 48 0.44 6.55 -10.96
CA VAL A 48 0.99 5.55 -10.02
C VAL A 48 2.50 5.42 -10.20
N VAL A 49 2.97 5.27 -11.43
CA VAL A 49 4.42 5.14 -11.72
C VAL A 49 5.16 6.39 -11.23
N ALA A 50 4.67 7.57 -11.54
CA ALA A 50 5.33 8.82 -11.16
C ALA A 50 5.42 8.96 -9.64
N TYR A 51 4.33 8.66 -8.93
CA TYR A 51 4.31 8.75 -7.47
C TYR A 51 5.28 7.73 -6.85
N TRP A 52 5.20 6.47 -7.28
CA TRP A 52 6.04 5.40 -6.72
C TRP A 52 7.52 5.60 -7.02
N THR A 53 7.85 6.10 -8.22
CA THR A 53 9.24 6.42 -8.59
C THR A 53 9.82 7.44 -7.61
N GLY A 54 9.08 8.52 -7.35
CA GLY A 54 9.51 9.56 -6.42
C GLY A 54 9.57 9.07 -4.98
N ALA A 55 8.50 8.42 -4.52
CA ALA A 55 8.37 8.00 -3.12
C ALA A 55 9.40 6.92 -2.74
N THR A 56 9.69 5.97 -3.63
CA THR A 56 10.59 4.87 -3.31
C THR A 56 12.06 5.16 -3.61
N SER A 57 12.38 6.26 -4.28
CA SER A 57 13.74 6.60 -4.68
C SER A 57 14.72 6.73 -3.51
N SER A 58 14.22 7.11 -2.34
CA SER A 58 15.03 7.30 -1.12
C SER A 58 14.86 6.17 -0.11
N GLN A 59 14.07 5.14 -0.44
CA GLN A 59 13.77 4.03 0.46
C GLN A 59 14.75 2.87 0.24
N GLU A 60 15.20 2.27 1.34
CA GLU A 60 16.10 1.10 1.34
C GLU A 60 15.63 0.10 2.39
N ASP A 61 15.93 -1.18 2.15
CA ASP A 61 15.64 -2.28 3.09
C ASP A 61 14.16 -2.28 3.52
N VAL A 62 13.29 -2.16 2.55
CA VAL A 62 11.84 -2.06 2.80
C VAL A 62 11.30 -3.43 3.18
N GLN A 63 10.65 -3.50 4.35
CA GLN A 63 9.98 -4.71 4.84
C GLN A 63 8.52 -4.38 5.08
N VAL A 64 7.63 -5.04 4.36
CA VAL A 64 6.19 -4.77 4.40
C VAL A 64 5.46 -5.98 4.96
N GLU A 65 4.68 -5.75 6.02
CA GLU A 65 3.75 -6.75 6.55
C GLU A 65 2.33 -6.29 6.23
N MET A 66 1.51 -7.20 5.71
CA MET A 66 0.11 -6.93 5.43
C MET A 66 -0.75 -7.67 6.45
N GLY A 67 -1.75 -6.97 6.96
CA GLY A 67 -2.72 -7.57 7.87
C GLY A 67 -3.75 -8.41 7.12
N GLU A 68 -4.64 -9.00 7.89
CA GLU A 68 -5.78 -9.76 7.38
C GLU A 68 -6.81 -8.80 6.80
N PRO A 69 -7.19 -8.91 5.50
CA PRO A 69 -8.12 -7.96 4.91
C PRO A 69 -9.55 -8.19 5.36
N LEU A 70 -10.32 -7.11 5.40
CA LEU A 70 -11.77 -7.14 5.49
C LEU A 70 -12.30 -6.91 4.08
N VAL A 71 -13.10 -7.85 3.58
CA VAL A 71 -13.60 -7.82 2.20
C VAL A 71 -15.13 -7.78 2.21
N ASP A 72 -15.68 -6.84 1.45
CA ASP A 72 -17.13 -6.73 1.25
C ASP A 72 -17.40 -6.43 -0.23
N GLY A 73 -17.83 -7.46 -0.95
CA GLY A 73 -18.06 -7.34 -2.39
C GLY A 73 -16.77 -6.97 -3.12
N ASN A 74 -16.81 -5.85 -3.86
CA ASN A 74 -15.63 -5.35 -4.58
C ASN A 74 -14.81 -4.35 -3.77
N HIS A 75 -15.03 -4.28 -2.45
CA HIS A 75 -14.29 -3.40 -1.55
C HIS A 75 -13.45 -4.21 -0.58
N ALA A 76 -12.30 -3.66 -0.19
CA ALA A 76 -11.49 -4.25 0.86
C ALA A 76 -10.82 -3.17 1.69
N ALA A 77 -10.55 -3.50 2.95
CA ALA A 77 -9.73 -2.68 3.83
C ALA A 77 -8.63 -3.57 4.40
N VAL A 78 -7.41 -3.09 4.40
CA VAL A 78 -6.27 -3.87 4.89
C VAL A 78 -5.26 -2.95 5.57
N GLU A 79 -4.76 -3.40 6.72
CA GLU A 79 -3.68 -2.70 7.41
C GLU A 79 -2.33 -3.14 6.85
N TRP A 80 -1.35 -2.23 6.89
CA TRP A 80 0.02 -2.54 6.55
C TRP A 80 0.97 -1.95 7.58
N TRP A 81 2.12 -2.59 7.75
CA TRP A 81 3.18 -2.18 8.67
C TRP A 81 4.49 -2.29 7.92
N THR A 82 5.16 -1.15 7.69
CA THR A 82 6.36 -1.10 6.87
C THR A 82 7.51 -0.49 7.64
N ARG A 83 8.65 -1.20 7.61
CA ARG A 83 9.89 -0.72 8.22
C ARG A 83 10.92 -0.55 7.12
N MET A 84 11.68 0.55 7.18
CA MET A 84 12.65 0.86 6.12
C MET A 84 13.70 1.85 6.61
N ARG A 85 14.70 2.06 5.77
CA ARG A 85 15.51 3.28 5.85
C ARG A 85 15.06 4.21 4.75
N ASN A 86 14.81 5.45 5.09
CA ASN A 86 14.44 6.49 4.15
C ASN A 86 15.41 7.64 4.30
N GLU A 87 16.13 7.97 3.23
CA GLU A 87 17.22 8.94 3.27
C GLU A 87 18.23 8.64 4.38
N GLY A 88 18.50 7.34 4.59
CA GLY A 88 19.46 6.87 5.59
C GLY A 88 18.92 6.76 7.00
N GLU A 89 17.68 7.18 7.27
CA GLU A 89 17.08 7.12 8.59
C GLU A 89 16.13 5.93 8.72
N GLU A 90 16.23 5.21 9.84
CA GLU A 90 15.32 4.12 10.16
C GLU A 90 13.97 4.67 10.57
N ILE A 91 12.91 4.25 9.87
CA ILE A 91 11.54 4.66 10.16
C ILE A 91 10.58 3.49 10.05
N THR A 92 9.44 3.65 10.70
CA THR A 92 8.31 2.73 10.60
C THR A 92 7.09 3.53 10.13
N LEU A 93 6.45 3.03 9.07
CA LEU A 93 5.20 3.58 8.56
C LEU A 93 4.11 2.55 8.80
N VAL A 94 2.96 3.01 9.29
CA VAL A 94 1.83 2.14 9.59
C VAL A 94 0.56 2.79 9.06
N GLY A 95 -0.26 2.03 8.38
CA GLY A 95 -1.48 2.59 7.84
C GLY A 95 -2.48 1.54 7.36
N CYS A 96 -3.44 2.00 6.59
CA CYS A 96 -4.42 1.13 5.97
C CYS A 96 -4.77 1.61 4.57
N LEU A 97 -5.17 0.64 3.76
CA LEU A 97 -5.66 0.87 2.41
C LEU A 97 -7.16 0.63 2.39
N LEU A 98 -7.89 1.54 1.75
CA LEU A 98 -9.28 1.34 1.37
C LEU A 98 -9.29 1.13 -0.13
N LEU A 99 -9.81 -0.01 -0.58
CA LEU A 99 -9.69 -0.45 -1.97
C LEU A 99 -11.06 -0.69 -2.59
N ARG A 100 -11.24 -0.28 -3.84
CA ARG A 100 -12.35 -0.70 -4.67
C ARG A 100 -11.79 -1.35 -5.94
N PHE A 101 -12.28 -2.56 -6.25
CA PHE A 101 -11.76 -3.36 -7.34
C PHE A 101 -12.69 -3.34 -8.56
N ALA A 102 -12.11 -3.32 -9.74
CA ALA A 102 -12.80 -3.56 -10.99
C ALA A 102 -13.12 -5.05 -11.15
N PRO A 103 -14.01 -5.42 -12.10
CA PRO A 103 -14.37 -6.84 -12.29
C PRO A 103 -13.20 -7.76 -12.60
N ASP A 104 -12.10 -7.25 -13.20
CA ASP A 104 -10.92 -8.07 -13.49
C ASP A 104 -9.99 -8.21 -12.29
N GLY A 105 -10.33 -7.61 -11.15
CA GLY A 105 -9.54 -7.70 -9.92
C GLY A 105 -8.50 -6.62 -9.73
N ARG A 106 -8.29 -5.75 -10.74
CA ARG A 106 -7.39 -4.60 -10.56
C ARG A 106 -8.09 -3.52 -9.75
N CYS A 107 -7.31 -2.72 -9.04
CA CYS A 107 -7.85 -1.65 -8.20
C CYS A 107 -8.21 -0.43 -9.05
N GLU A 108 -9.41 0.12 -8.85
CA GLU A 108 -9.85 1.33 -9.56
C GLU A 108 -9.88 2.55 -8.64
N ASP A 109 -9.86 2.37 -7.32
CA ASP A 109 -9.80 3.47 -6.36
C ASP A 109 -9.08 2.99 -5.11
N LEU A 110 -7.99 3.66 -4.76
CA LEU A 110 -7.23 3.38 -3.55
C LEU A 110 -7.13 4.66 -2.74
N ARG A 111 -7.43 4.53 -1.45
CA ARG A 111 -7.24 5.60 -0.47
C ARG A 111 -6.36 5.07 0.65
N GLU A 112 -5.32 5.82 0.98
CA GLU A 112 -4.33 5.41 1.96
C GLU A 112 -4.30 6.40 3.12
N TYR A 113 -4.35 5.87 4.35
CA TYR A 113 -4.25 6.63 5.59
C TYR A 113 -3.09 6.05 6.38
N TRP A 114 -2.14 6.89 6.78
CA TRP A 114 -0.93 6.38 7.41
C TRP A 114 -0.33 7.38 8.38
N ASN A 115 0.54 6.85 9.24
CA ASN A 115 1.29 7.61 10.21
C ASN A 115 2.72 7.05 10.24
N PHE A 116 3.68 7.76 10.86
CA PHE A 116 5.04 7.26 10.94
C PHE A 116 5.68 7.57 12.29
N GLU A 117 6.71 6.79 12.63
CA GLU A 117 7.55 6.95 13.79
C GLU A 117 9.00 6.71 13.42
N SER A 118 9.91 7.32 14.17
CA SER A 118 11.34 7.06 14.03
C SER A 118 11.68 5.68 14.60
N GLY A 119 12.68 5.02 13.99
CA GLY A 119 13.16 3.70 14.40
C GLY A 119 12.44 2.56 13.70
N LEU A 120 12.98 1.35 13.85
CA LEU A 120 12.40 0.13 13.31
C LEU A 120 11.59 -0.53 14.43
N LEU A 121 10.28 -0.33 14.42
CA LEU A 121 9.38 -0.78 15.47
C LEU A 121 8.60 -2.01 15.00
N PRO A 122 8.53 -3.08 15.81
CA PRO A 122 7.72 -4.24 15.45
C PRO A 122 6.24 -3.98 15.71
N PRO A 123 5.35 -4.68 15.00
CA PRO A 123 3.91 -4.56 15.28
C PRO A 123 3.59 -5.02 16.70
N HIS A 124 2.59 -4.36 17.31
CA HIS A 124 2.10 -4.78 18.61
C HIS A 124 1.41 -6.14 18.51
N GLU A 125 1.29 -6.82 19.63
CA GLU A 125 0.62 -8.10 19.69
C GLU A 125 -0.83 -7.99 19.22
N GLY A 126 -1.23 -8.89 18.31
CA GLY A 126 -2.58 -8.90 17.73
C GLY A 126 -2.77 -8.04 16.51
N TRP A 127 -1.76 -7.23 16.15
CA TRP A 127 -1.86 -6.41 14.95
C TRP A 127 -2.08 -7.28 13.72
N GLY A 128 -2.92 -6.80 12.80
CA GLY A 128 -3.16 -7.46 11.53
C GLY A 128 -4.13 -8.63 11.58
N SER A 129 -4.66 -8.96 12.75
CA SER A 129 -5.59 -10.07 12.91
C SER A 129 -6.92 -9.59 13.51
N TRP A 130 -8.01 -10.12 12.98
CA TRP A 130 -9.36 -9.84 13.47
C TRP A 130 -9.88 -10.93 14.39
N ARG A 131 -9.06 -11.93 14.69
CA ARG A 131 -9.46 -13.03 15.55
C ARG A 131 -9.43 -12.60 17.01
N ARG A 132 -10.42 -13.06 17.77
CA ARG A 132 -10.40 -12.91 19.22
C ARG A 132 -9.29 -13.80 19.79
N ARG A 133 -8.67 -13.26 20.79
CA ARG A 133 -7.70 -14.00 21.58
C ARG A 133 -8.38 -14.66 22.75
#